data_aa82d3b38b9dd35f41dcc8189e720272
#
_entry.id   aa82d3b38b9dd35f41dcc8189e720272
#
_cell.length_a   1.000
_cell.length_b   1.000
_cell.length_c   1.000
_cell.angle_alpha   90.00
_cell.angle_beta   90.00
_cell.angle_gamma   90.00
#
_symmetry.space_group_name_H-M   'P 1'
#
loop_
_entity.id
_entity.type
_entity.pdbx_description
1 polymer ?
#
loop_
_entity_poly.entity_id
_entity_poly.type
_entity_poly.pdbx_seq_one_letter_code
_entity_poly.pdbx_strand_id
1 'polypeptide(L)'
;MFKKLLLVLGILTSVSIYAVPTLNVYDFEVKKDKEASYKTVTEDYVNKTMGTEQGVLGLFATTDERDKTISFVVEIYNDYLAFSNHTKNQASKDFKTVILQIAEGNLNSTEIDVQIAKDKKIEQNDNTFAVYTVIDVKPENNKDFTEIIKNRVEATFNENGTLLIYVGTDRRNPNKWCLFEVYSDIDSYLNHRASSYFKNFITESKDMIVEQKRYELQSLKLINKGGLDYKKLY
;
A
#
# COMPACT_ATOMS: atom_id res chain seq x y z
N MET A 1 -61.60 27.66 1.42
CA MET A 1 -60.27 27.91 2.00
C MET A 1 -59.46 26.64 1.87
N PHE A 2 -58.61 26.51 0.86
CA PHE A 2 -57.73 25.37 0.70
C PHE A 2 -56.39 25.69 1.33
N LYS A 3 -56.00 24.96 2.39
CA LYS A 3 -54.67 25.04 2.99
C LYS A 3 -53.70 24.25 2.09
N LYS A 4 -52.75 24.95 1.43
CA LYS A 4 -51.64 24.33 0.73
C LYS A 4 -50.64 23.82 1.76
N LEU A 5 -50.47 22.52 1.85
CA LEU A 5 -49.42 21.85 2.62
C LEU A 5 -48.13 21.90 1.78
N LEU A 6 -47.16 22.72 2.23
CA LEU A 6 -45.81 22.70 1.62
C LEU A 6 -45.05 21.52 2.22
N LEU A 7 -44.78 20.53 1.36
CA LEU A 7 -43.88 19.42 1.67
C LEU A 7 -42.44 19.93 1.45
N VAL A 8 -41.71 20.19 2.51
CA VAL A 8 -40.26 20.47 2.43
C VAL A 8 -39.54 19.13 2.34
N LEU A 9 -39.09 18.77 1.12
CA LEU A 9 -38.22 17.62 0.91
C LEU A 9 -36.82 17.99 1.39
N GLY A 10 -36.47 17.57 2.59
CA GLY A 10 -35.09 17.66 3.10
C GLY A 10 -34.19 16.73 2.31
N ILE A 11 -33.31 17.28 1.49
CA ILE A 11 -32.21 16.52 0.86
C ILE A 11 -31.22 16.19 1.97
N LEU A 12 -31.29 14.98 2.51
CA LEU A 12 -30.22 14.41 3.34
C LEU A 12 -29.03 14.12 2.44
N THR A 13 -28.11 15.07 2.36
CA THR A 13 -26.77 14.78 1.82
C THR A 13 -26.08 13.88 2.82
N SER A 14 -26.00 12.60 2.52
CA SER A 14 -25.14 11.67 3.24
C SER A 14 -23.68 12.09 3.01
N VAL A 15 -23.09 12.77 3.98
CA VAL A 15 -21.64 12.94 4.03
C VAL A 15 -21.10 11.55 4.32
N SER A 16 -20.59 10.88 3.31
CA SER A 16 -19.81 9.67 3.48
C SER A 16 -18.53 10.06 4.23
N ILE A 17 -18.54 9.85 5.54
CA ILE A 17 -17.29 9.90 6.32
C ILE A 17 -16.51 8.67 5.90
N TYR A 18 -15.62 8.83 4.93
CA TYR A 18 -14.68 7.79 4.58
C TYR A 18 -13.80 7.52 5.79
N ALA A 19 -13.79 6.28 6.27
CA ALA A 19 -12.87 5.86 7.29
C ALA A 19 -11.43 6.07 6.78
N VAL A 20 -10.54 6.53 7.65
CA VAL A 20 -9.12 6.71 7.29
C VAL A 20 -8.49 5.32 7.19
N PRO A 21 -8.03 4.88 6.01
CA PRO A 21 -7.42 3.57 5.87
C PRO A 21 -6.15 3.46 6.70
N THR A 22 -5.89 2.27 7.20
CA THR A 22 -4.64 1.95 7.91
C THR A 22 -3.80 1.05 7.03
N LEU A 23 -2.56 1.44 6.80
CA LEU A 23 -1.59 0.68 6.02
C LEU A 23 -0.46 0.24 6.94
N ASN A 24 -0.08 -1.03 6.84
CA ASN A 24 1.06 -1.57 7.56
C ASN A 24 1.98 -2.33 6.60
N VAL A 25 3.28 -2.19 6.80
CA VAL A 25 4.30 -2.92 6.03
C VAL A 25 5.13 -3.74 7.00
N TYR A 26 5.17 -5.05 6.78
CA TYR A 26 6.12 -5.95 7.41
C TYR A 26 7.29 -6.17 6.46
N ASP A 27 8.52 -6.06 6.98
CA ASP A 27 9.73 -6.44 6.27
C ASP A 27 10.58 -7.36 7.13
N PHE A 28 11.12 -8.39 6.53
CA PHE A 28 11.94 -9.41 7.20
C PHE A 28 12.74 -10.21 6.17
N GLU A 29 13.77 -10.89 6.67
CA GLU A 29 14.57 -11.81 5.88
C GLU A 29 14.15 -13.26 6.19
N VAL A 30 13.87 -14.06 5.16
CA VAL A 30 13.51 -15.47 5.27
C VAL A 30 14.79 -16.31 5.19
N LYS A 31 14.95 -17.30 6.07
CA LYS A 31 16.06 -18.27 5.97
C LYS A 31 16.07 -18.93 4.60
N LYS A 32 17.21 -18.99 3.96
CA LYS A 32 17.36 -19.43 2.57
C LYS A 32 16.77 -20.82 2.28
N ASP A 33 16.81 -21.73 3.25
CA ASP A 33 16.20 -23.08 3.13
C ASP A 33 14.69 -23.08 3.40
N LYS A 34 14.07 -21.92 3.69
CA LYS A 34 12.66 -21.77 4.05
C LYS A 34 11.83 -21.00 3.00
N GLU A 35 12.42 -20.55 1.90
CA GLU A 35 11.71 -19.76 0.87
C GLU A 35 10.42 -20.46 0.37
N ALA A 36 10.49 -21.78 0.08
CA ALA A 36 9.32 -22.52 -0.38
C ALA A 36 8.24 -22.62 0.70
N SER A 37 8.63 -22.82 1.96
CA SER A 37 7.68 -22.83 3.10
C SER A 37 7.04 -21.47 3.30
N TYR A 38 7.82 -20.39 3.18
CA TYR A 38 7.33 -19.02 3.23
C TYR A 38 6.26 -18.76 2.18
N LYS A 39 6.52 -19.12 0.93
CA LYS A 39 5.55 -18.95 -0.16
C LYS A 39 4.21 -19.63 0.18
N THR A 40 4.24 -20.91 0.55
CA THR A 40 3.02 -21.69 0.83
C THR A 40 2.23 -21.09 2.00
N VAL A 41 2.91 -20.81 3.12
CA VAL A 41 2.25 -20.25 4.32
C VAL A 41 1.65 -18.89 4.05
N THR A 42 2.33 -18.09 3.25
CA THR A 42 1.88 -16.73 2.91
C THR A 42 0.70 -16.73 1.95
N GLU A 43 0.69 -17.61 0.94
CA GLU A 43 -0.44 -17.77 0.03
C GLU A 43 -1.70 -18.21 0.79
N ASP A 44 -1.58 -19.16 1.70
CA ASP A 44 -2.68 -19.64 2.55
C ASP A 44 -3.21 -18.53 3.46
N TYR A 45 -2.31 -17.80 4.10
CA TYR A 45 -2.66 -16.67 4.96
C TYR A 45 -3.42 -15.57 4.21
N VAL A 46 -2.90 -15.14 3.05
CA VAL A 46 -3.54 -14.10 2.24
C VAL A 46 -4.93 -14.54 1.77
N ASN A 47 -5.06 -15.77 1.25
CA ASN A 47 -6.33 -16.30 0.78
C ASN A 47 -7.36 -16.38 1.92
N LYS A 48 -6.98 -16.93 3.07
CA LYS A 48 -7.85 -17.08 4.24
C LYS A 48 -8.31 -15.73 4.79
N THR A 49 -7.38 -14.81 4.99
CA THR A 49 -7.67 -13.49 5.55
C THR A 49 -8.58 -12.68 4.64
N MET A 50 -8.27 -12.60 3.35
CA MET A 50 -9.08 -11.88 2.37
C MET A 50 -10.47 -12.49 2.20
N GLY A 51 -10.62 -13.80 2.41
CA GLY A 51 -11.91 -14.50 2.34
C GLY A 51 -12.79 -14.32 3.58
N THR A 52 -12.23 -13.99 4.74
CA THR A 52 -12.96 -13.99 6.02
C THR A 52 -13.06 -12.63 6.69
N GLU A 53 -12.14 -11.71 6.45
CA GLU A 53 -12.06 -10.43 7.16
C GLU A 53 -12.57 -9.27 6.31
N GLN A 54 -13.77 -8.79 6.61
CA GLN A 54 -14.41 -7.71 5.84
C GLN A 54 -13.67 -6.37 5.92
N GLY A 55 -12.97 -6.12 7.02
CA GLY A 55 -12.21 -4.87 7.23
C GLY A 55 -10.85 -4.84 6.52
N VAL A 56 -10.36 -5.96 6.01
CA VAL A 56 -9.12 -6.02 5.20
C VAL A 56 -9.43 -5.64 3.77
N LEU A 57 -8.81 -4.58 3.25
CA LEU A 57 -9.00 -4.09 1.89
C LEU A 57 -8.02 -4.74 0.90
N GLY A 58 -6.82 -5.08 1.36
CA GLY A 58 -5.82 -5.76 0.54
C GLY A 58 -4.68 -6.33 1.36
N LEU A 59 -4.13 -7.44 0.87
CA LEU A 59 -2.92 -8.11 1.35
C LEU A 59 -2.02 -8.42 0.16
N PHE A 60 -0.74 -8.03 0.27
CA PHE A 60 0.22 -8.12 -0.81
C PHE A 60 1.51 -8.70 -0.26
N ALA A 61 1.79 -9.94 -0.62
CA ALA A 61 2.99 -10.65 -0.21
C ALA A 61 3.98 -10.72 -1.37
N THR A 62 5.21 -10.32 -1.13
CA THR A 62 6.24 -10.17 -2.15
C THR A 62 7.61 -10.53 -1.60
N THR A 63 8.56 -10.79 -2.50
CA THR A 63 10.00 -10.88 -2.20
C THR A 63 10.78 -9.95 -3.12
N ASP A 64 11.97 -9.53 -2.73
CA ASP A 64 12.85 -8.74 -3.60
C ASP A 64 13.28 -9.58 -4.83
N GLU A 65 13.30 -8.96 -6.02
CA GLU A 65 13.67 -9.66 -7.26
C GLU A 65 15.11 -10.16 -7.27
N ARG A 66 16.02 -9.46 -6.59
CA ARG A 66 17.45 -9.75 -6.57
C ARG A 66 17.84 -10.68 -5.43
N ASP A 67 17.09 -10.61 -4.31
CA ASP A 67 17.29 -11.43 -3.12
C ASP A 67 15.96 -11.94 -2.59
N LYS A 68 15.61 -13.18 -2.95
CA LYS A 68 14.33 -13.80 -2.58
C LYS A 68 14.15 -14.03 -1.07
N THR A 69 15.20 -13.86 -0.29
CA THR A 69 15.13 -13.92 1.18
C THR A 69 14.52 -12.64 1.74
N ILE A 70 14.70 -11.49 1.10
CA ILE A 70 14.12 -10.21 1.53
C ILE A 70 12.62 -10.18 1.18
N SER A 71 11.79 -10.06 2.18
CA SER A 71 10.35 -10.24 2.06
C SER A 71 9.60 -9.01 2.58
N PHE A 72 8.50 -8.66 1.88
CA PHE A 72 7.58 -7.62 2.26
C PHE A 72 6.15 -8.15 2.26
N VAL A 73 5.41 -7.86 3.34
CA VAL A 73 3.95 -8.05 3.38
C VAL A 73 3.31 -6.69 3.63
N VAL A 74 2.56 -6.21 2.66
CA VAL A 74 1.84 -4.94 2.72
C VAL A 74 0.37 -5.24 2.96
N GLU A 75 -0.21 -4.59 3.97
CA GLU A 75 -1.59 -4.82 4.41
C GLU A 75 -2.33 -3.50 4.50
N ILE A 76 -3.50 -3.40 3.87
CA ILE A 76 -4.35 -2.21 3.97
C ILE A 76 -5.72 -2.58 4.53
N TYR A 77 -6.20 -1.75 5.45
CA TYR A 77 -7.42 -1.93 6.20
C TYR A 77 -8.35 -0.73 6.03
N ASN A 78 -9.64 -0.97 6.16
CA ASN A 78 -10.66 0.06 6.10
C ASN A 78 -10.42 1.17 7.13
N ASP A 79 -9.97 0.80 8.34
CA ASP A 79 -9.67 1.70 9.45
C ASP A 79 -8.75 1.03 10.48
N TYR A 80 -8.40 1.79 11.52
CA TYR A 80 -7.59 1.28 12.63
C TYR A 80 -8.28 0.18 13.45
N LEU A 81 -9.61 0.19 13.54
CA LEU A 81 -10.35 -0.87 14.25
C LEU A 81 -10.22 -2.22 13.51
N ALA A 82 -10.34 -2.19 12.17
CA ALA A 82 -10.12 -3.37 11.33
C ALA A 82 -8.69 -3.92 11.50
N PHE A 83 -7.67 -3.06 11.47
CA PHE A 83 -6.29 -3.43 11.76
C PHE A 83 -6.14 -4.05 13.15
N SER A 84 -6.66 -3.39 14.19
CA SER A 84 -6.60 -3.90 15.57
C SER A 84 -7.31 -5.25 15.75
N ASN A 85 -8.42 -5.47 15.06
CA ASN A 85 -9.13 -6.76 15.09
C ASN A 85 -8.32 -7.84 14.38
N HIS A 86 -7.76 -7.52 13.21
CA HIS A 86 -6.90 -8.42 12.46
C HIS A 86 -5.70 -8.91 13.28
N THR A 87 -4.98 -8.01 13.95
CA THR A 87 -3.81 -8.37 14.78
C THR A 87 -4.16 -9.28 15.96
N LYS A 88 -5.43 -9.31 16.39
CA LYS A 88 -5.94 -10.19 17.45
C LYS A 88 -6.51 -11.51 16.92
N ASN A 89 -6.74 -11.62 15.63
CA ASN A 89 -7.28 -12.82 14.99
C ASN A 89 -6.27 -13.97 15.08
N GLN A 90 -6.78 -15.19 15.22
CA GLN A 90 -5.94 -16.39 15.35
C GLN A 90 -5.10 -16.63 14.09
N ALA A 91 -5.67 -16.41 12.89
CA ALA A 91 -4.93 -16.58 11.63
C ALA A 91 -3.71 -15.64 11.53
N SER A 92 -3.85 -14.37 11.95
CA SER A 92 -2.74 -13.41 11.99
C SER A 92 -1.67 -13.82 13.00
N LYS A 93 -2.07 -14.30 14.19
CA LYS A 93 -1.14 -14.78 15.22
C LYS A 93 -0.38 -16.03 14.76
N ASP A 94 -1.08 -16.99 14.14
CA ASP A 94 -0.48 -18.22 13.62
C ASP A 94 0.53 -17.90 12.52
N PHE A 95 0.15 -17.03 11.57
CA PHE A 95 1.04 -16.57 10.51
C PHE A 95 2.30 -15.91 11.10
N LYS A 96 2.12 -14.95 12.02
CA LYS A 96 3.25 -14.29 12.69
C LYS A 96 4.16 -15.31 13.42
N THR A 97 3.58 -16.30 14.09
CA THR A 97 4.35 -17.34 14.78
C THR A 97 5.20 -18.15 13.81
N VAL A 98 4.64 -18.53 12.66
CA VAL A 98 5.39 -19.25 11.63
C VAL A 98 6.49 -18.38 11.03
N ILE A 99 6.18 -17.10 10.71
CA ILE A 99 7.19 -16.18 10.18
C ILE A 99 8.37 -16.03 11.15
N LEU A 100 8.12 -15.87 12.44
CA LEU A 100 9.20 -15.77 13.46
C LEU A 100 10.09 -17.03 13.55
N GLN A 101 9.59 -18.20 13.15
CA GLN A 101 10.38 -19.43 13.09
C GLN A 101 11.27 -19.53 11.84
N ILE A 102 10.78 -19.03 10.72
CA ILE A 102 11.45 -19.11 9.41
C ILE A 102 12.23 -17.83 9.04
N ALA A 103 12.00 -16.72 9.72
CA ALA A 103 12.76 -15.49 9.52
C ALA A 103 14.17 -15.59 10.12
N GLU A 104 15.10 -14.89 9.48
CA GLU A 104 16.42 -14.59 10.02
C GLU A 104 16.40 -13.17 10.59
N GLY A 105 16.75 -13.04 11.88
CA GLY A 105 16.70 -11.74 12.56
C GLY A 105 15.31 -11.28 12.97
N ASN A 106 15.01 -10.00 12.76
CA ASN A 106 13.80 -9.36 13.26
C ASN A 106 12.69 -9.30 12.19
N LEU A 107 11.45 -9.44 12.63
CA LEU A 107 10.27 -9.05 11.88
C LEU A 107 9.98 -7.57 12.20
N ASN A 108 10.26 -6.68 11.24
CA ASN A 108 9.94 -5.28 11.38
C ASN A 108 8.48 -5.02 11.00
N SER A 109 7.89 -4.00 11.60
CA SER A 109 6.53 -3.53 11.30
C SER A 109 6.51 -2.01 11.27
N THR A 110 6.06 -1.45 10.15
CA THR A 110 5.93 -0.01 9.96
C THR A 110 4.47 0.35 9.69
N GLU A 111 3.85 1.04 10.64
CA GLU A 111 2.53 1.64 10.44
C GLU A 111 2.68 2.92 9.61
N ILE A 112 1.90 3.01 8.54
CA ILE A 112 1.93 4.12 7.60
C ILE A 112 0.74 5.05 7.83
N ASP A 113 0.99 6.33 8.01
CA ASP A 113 0.01 7.39 7.94
C ASP A 113 -0.32 7.66 6.46
N VAL A 114 -1.41 7.06 5.99
CA VAL A 114 -1.79 7.08 4.58
C VAL A 114 -2.11 8.49 4.12
N GLN A 115 -1.43 8.95 3.09
CA GLN A 115 -1.67 10.24 2.46
C GLN A 115 -2.55 10.10 1.22
N ILE A 116 -2.26 9.10 0.38
CA ILE A 116 -3.06 8.75 -0.80
C ILE A 116 -3.07 7.23 -0.93
N ALA A 117 -4.24 6.66 -1.20
CA ALA A 117 -4.37 5.26 -1.55
C ALA A 117 -5.41 5.12 -2.68
N LYS A 118 -4.95 4.64 -3.83
CA LYS A 118 -5.79 4.40 -5.01
C LYS A 118 -5.51 3.02 -5.55
N ASP A 119 -6.58 2.27 -5.84
CA ASP A 119 -6.43 0.96 -6.47
C ASP A 119 -7.57 0.60 -7.42
N LYS A 120 -7.24 -0.26 -8.37
CA LYS A 120 -8.13 -1.08 -9.17
C LYS A 120 -8.11 -2.50 -8.62
N LYS A 121 -9.10 -3.31 -8.93
CA LYS A 121 -9.06 -4.74 -8.61
C LYS A 121 -7.87 -5.38 -9.32
N ILE A 122 -6.98 -6.01 -8.56
CA ILE A 122 -5.83 -6.74 -9.11
C ILE A 122 -6.27 -8.16 -9.48
N GLU A 123 -6.00 -8.52 -10.72
CA GLU A 123 -6.05 -9.90 -11.20
C GLU A 123 -4.60 -10.32 -11.47
N GLN A 124 -3.95 -10.83 -10.41
CA GLN A 124 -2.54 -11.20 -10.46
C GLN A 124 -2.29 -12.29 -11.52
N ASN A 125 -1.23 -12.09 -12.29
CA ASN A 125 -0.66 -13.08 -13.19
C ASN A 125 0.88 -13.03 -13.11
N ASP A 126 1.57 -13.86 -13.88
CA ASP A 126 3.03 -14.00 -13.84
C ASP A 126 3.78 -12.72 -14.26
N ASN A 127 3.13 -11.79 -14.95
CA ASN A 127 3.72 -10.53 -15.37
C ASN A 127 3.49 -9.39 -14.34
N THR A 128 2.58 -9.58 -13.37
CA THR A 128 2.24 -8.54 -12.39
C THR A 128 3.48 -8.10 -11.63
N PHE A 129 3.80 -6.81 -11.74
CA PHE A 129 5.03 -6.21 -11.23
C PHE A 129 4.75 -5.26 -10.08
N ALA A 130 5.49 -5.39 -8.98
CA ALA A 130 5.33 -4.56 -7.80
C ALA A 130 6.63 -3.83 -7.46
N VAL A 131 6.50 -2.67 -6.83
CA VAL A 131 7.64 -1.86 -6.38
C VAL A 131 7.33 -1.30 -4.98
N TYR A 132 8.31 -1.39 -4.09
CA TYR A 132 8.29 -0.71 -2.80
C TYR A 132 9.43 0.30 -2.72
N THR A 133 9.09 1.54 -2.39
CA THR A 133 10.09 2.62 -2.30
C THR A 133 9.99 3.30 -0.94
N VAL A 134 11.13 3.47 -0.29
CA VAL A 134 11.26 4.27 0.94
C VAL A 134 12.10 5.49 0.61
N ILE A 135 11.64 6.69 1.01
CA ILE A 135 12.30 7.96 0.75
C ILE A 135 12.40 8.74 2.06
N ASP A 136 13.60 9.02 2.49
CA ASP A 136 13.86 9.94 3.60
C ASP A 136 14.01 11.36 3.05
N VAL A 137 13.12 12.26 3.47
CA VAL A 137 13.05 13.65 3.01
C VAL A 137 13.61 14.57 4.09
N LYS A 138 14.33 15.62 3.70
CA LYS A 138 14.77 16.65 4.62
C LYS A 138 13.55 17.31 5.30
N PRO A 139 13.55 17.47 6.63
CA PRO A 139 12.38 17.99 7.37
C PRO A 139 11.87 19.33 6.82
N GLU A 140 12.76 20.23 6.46
CA GLU A 140 12.45 21.55 5.91
C GLU A 140 11.77 21.51 4.55
N ASN A 141 11.95 20.41 3.80
CA ASN A 141 11.36 20.23 2.47
C ASN A 141 10.10 19.36 2.47
N ASN A 142 9.70 18.77 3.61
CA ASN A 142 8.64 17.76 3.65
C ASN A 142 7.29 18.30 3.14
N LYS A 143 6.98 19.57 3.39
CA LYS A 143 5.76 20.21 2.89
C LYS A 143 5.75 20.30 1.36
N ASP A 144 6.83 20.76 0.76
CA ASP A 144 6.94 20.92 -0.70
C ASP A 144 6.98 19.54 -1.37
N PHE A 145 7.69 18.57 -0.77
CA PHE A 145 7.70 17.19 -1.22
C PHE A 145 6.29 16.58 -1.23
N THR A 146 5.45 16.90 -0.22
CA THR A 146 4.07 16.45 -0.16
C THR A 146 3.27 16.86 -1.39
N GLU A 147 3.43 18.08 -1.88
CA GLU A 147 2.71 18.54 -3.07
C GLU A 147 3.25 17.87 -4.35
N ILE A 148 4.57 17.74 -4.45
CA ILE A 148 5.21 17.09 -5.60
C ILE A 148 4.78 15.61 -5.71
N ILE A 149 4.79 14.86 -4.59
CA ILE A 149 4.39 13.45 -4.60
C ILE A 149 2.91 13.26 -4.90
N LYS A 150 2.02 14.14 -4.42
CA LYS A 150 0.59 14.11 -4.75
C LYS A 150 0.35 14.25 -6.25
N ASN A 151 1.00 15.22 -6.89
CA ASN A 151 0.88 15.45 -8.33
C ASN A 151 1.37 14.24 -9.12
N ARG A 152 2.47 13.63 -8.70
CA ARG A 152 2.98 12.38 -9.29
C ARG A 152 1.97 11.26 -9.19
N VAL A 153 1.40 11.00 -8.00
CA VAL A 153 0.45 9.90 -7.78
C VAL A 153 -0.79 10.03 -8.65
N GLU A 154 -1.38 11.22 -8.73
CA GLU A 154 -2.57 11.47 -9.56
C GLU A 154 -2.28 11.20 -11.05
N ALA A 155 -1.12 11.65 -11.55
CA ALA A 155 -0.72 11.38 -12.92
C ALA A 155 -0.47 9.88 -13.17
N THR A 156 0.26 9.23 -12.28
CA THR A 156 0.59 7.79 -12.38
C THR A 156 -0.64 6.91 -12.36
N PHE A 157 -1.62 7.18 -11.48
CA PHE A 157 -2.81 6.33 -11.37
C PHE A 157 -3.69 6.36 -12.63
N ASN A 158 -3.59 7.41 -13.43
CA ASN A 158 -4.30 7.54 -14.70
C ASN A 158 -3.59 6.83 -15.88
N GLU A 159 -2.39 6.30 -15.68
CA GLU A 159 -1.69 5.53 -16.71
C GLU A 159 -2.33 4.16 -16.94
N ASN A 160 -2.24 3.70 -18.18
CA ASN A 160 -2.55 2.33 -18.50
C ASN A 160 -1.55 1.40 -17.83
N GLY A 161 -2.05 0.33 -17.20
CA GLY A 161 -1.23 -0.65 -16.52
C GLY A 161 -0.89 -0.33 -15.07
N THR A 162 -1.16 0.88 -14.56
CA THR A 162 -1.10 1.12 -13.12
C THR A 162 -2.33 0.54 -12.43
N LEU A 163 -2.11 -0.40 -11.51
CA LEU A 163 -3.16 -1.12 -10.79
C LEU A 163 -3.39 -0.57 -9.38
N LEU A 164 -2.31 -0.12 -8.71
CA LEU A 164 -2.36 0.32 -7.33
C LEU A 164 -1.24 1.30 -7.04
N ILE A 165 -1.56 2.34 -6.24
CA ILE A 165 -0.58 3.23 -5.60
C ILE A 165 -1.04 3.53 -4.18
N TYR A 166 -0.25 3.14 -3.19
CA TYR A 166 -0.41 3.51 -1.79
C TYR A 166 0.80 4.33 -1.34
N VAL A 167 0.55 5.52 -0.82
CA VAL A 167 1.58 6.46 -0.40
C VAL A 167 1.25 7.01 0.97
N GLY A 168 2.24 7.04 1.83
CA GLY A 168 2.12 7.65 3.15
C GLY A 168 3.47 7.80 3.83
N THR A 169 3.45 8.22 5.09
CA THR A 169 4.65 8.40 5.90
C THR A 169 4.68 7.42 7.06
N ASP A 170 5.86 7.02 7.51
CA ASP A 170 6.01 6.27 8.76
C ASP A 170 5.39 7.11 9.90
N ARG A 171 4.47 6.53 10.67
CA ARG A 171 3.80 7.21 11.80
C ARG A 171 4.76 7.76 12.84
N ARG A 172 5.94 7.14 12.98
CA ARG A 172 6.99 7.54 13.92
C ARG A 172 7.96 8.57 13.35
N ASN A 173 7.99 8.70 12.01
CA ASN A 173 8.84 9.65 11.30
C ASN A 173 8.11 10.20 10.05
N PRO A 174 7.44 11.37 10.15
CA PRO A 174 6.68 11.94 9.04
C PRO A 174 7.54 12.38 7.84
N ASN A 175 8.87 12.36 7.98
CA ASN A 175 9.79 12.65 6.89
C ASN A 175 10.22 11.39 6.12
N LYS A 176 9.83 10.19 6.62
CA LYS A 176 10.07 8.93 5.93
C LYS A 176 8.82 8.53 5.15
N TRP A 177 8.89 8.66 3.83
CA TRP A 177 7.83 8.32 2.90
C TRP A 177 7.94 6.87 2.44
N CYS A 178 6.81 6.22 2.33
CA CYS A 178 6.67 4.84 1.85
C CYS A 178 5.69 4.83 0.69
N LEU A 179 6.10 4.21 -0.42
CA LEU A 179 5.30 4.06 -1.62
C LEU A 179 5.24 2.58 -1.99
N PHE A 180 4.03 2.04 -2.13
CA PHE A 180 3.80 0.71 -2.67
C PHE A 180 2.99 0.84 -3.96
N GLU A 181 3.54 0.32 -5.05
CA GLU A 181 3.00 0.48 -6.40
C GLU A 181 2.90 -0.90 -7.06
N VAL A 182 1.79 -1.15 -7.75
CA VAL A 182 1.61 -2.39 -8.52
C VAL A 182 1.19 -2.04 -9.94
N TYR A 183 1.82 -2.69 -10.90
CA TYR A 183 1.63 -2.54 -12.33
C TYR A 183 1.19 -3.86 -12.96
N SER A 184 0.49 -3.80 -14.10
CA SER A 184 0.09 -4.99 -14.86
C SER A 184 1.28 -5.82 -15.32
N ASP A 185 2.42 -5.15 -15.60
CA ASP A 185 3.64 -5.73 -16.11
C ASP A 185 4.83 -4.77 -15.97
N ILE A 186 6.02 -5.27 -16.27
CA ILE A 186 7.27 -4.49 -16.24
C ILE A 186 7.27 -3.35 -17.28
N ASP A 187 6.65 -3.55 -18.45
CA ASP A 187 6.61 -2.53 -19.50
C ASP A 187 5.78 -1.32 -19.06
N SER A 188 4.67 -1.54 -18.38
CA SER A 188 3.86 -0.48 -17.76
C SER A 188 4.66 0.33 -16.73
N TYR A 189 5.46 -0.34 -15.90
CA TYR A 189 6.38 0.32 -14.98
C TYR A 189 7.48 1.11 -15.70
N LEU A 190 8.08 0.55 -16.75
CA LEU A 190 9.12 1.25 -17.52
C LEU A 190 8.56 2.47 -18.26
N ASN A 191 7.33 2.37 -18.81
CA ASN A 191 6.63 3.49 -19.41
C ASN A 191 6.33 4.60 -18.38
N HIS A 192 5.88 4.22 -17.17
CA HIS A 192 5.73 5.15 -16.06
C HIS A 192 7.04 5.91 -15.80
N ARG A 193 8.15 5.20 -15.67
CA ARG A 193 9.47 5.81 -15.41
C ARG A 193 9.98 6.69 -16.55
N ALA A 194 9.57 6.43 -17.77
CA ALA A 194 9.90 7.24 -18.95
C ALA A 194 9.05 8.50 -19.10
N SER A 195 7.94 8.59 -18.38
CA SER A 195 6.98 9.70 -18.48
C SER A 195 7.59 11.05 -18.07
N SER A 196 7.04 12.13 -18.60
CA SER A 196 7.51 13.50 -18.30
C SER A 196 7.29 13.86 -16.84
N TYR A 197 6.14 13.51 -16.25
CA TYR A 197 5.84 13.84 -14.86
C TYR A 197 6.69 13.02 -13.86
N PHE A 198 7.08 11.79 -14.18
CA PHE A 198 8.05 11.07 -13.35
C PHE A 198 9.42 11.72 -13.40
N LYS A 199 9.90 12.14 -14.59
CA LYS A 199 11.15 12.89 -14.75
C LYS A 199 11.11 14.23 -14.03
N ASN A 200 9.98 14.93 -14.08
CA ASN A 200 9.77 16.17 -13.34
C ASN A 200 9.84 15.91 -11.82
N PHE A 201 9.13 14.87 -11.32
CA PHE A 201 9.22 14.45 -9.92
C PHE A 201 10.68 14.26 -9.47
N ILE A 202 11.47 13.51 -10.23
CA ILE A 202 12.90 13.30 -9.92
C ILE A 202 13.67 14.61 -9.89
N THR A 203 13.44 15.50 -10.87
CA THR A 203 14.16 16.77 -10.97
C THR A 203 13.81 17.73 -9.83
N GLU A 204 12.53 17.82 -9.48
CA GLU A 204 12.03 18.74 -8.46
C GLU A 204 12.37 18.25 -7.04
N SER A 205 12.40 16.92 -6.81
CA SER A 205 12.61 16.35 -5.48
C SER A 205 14.08 16.02 -5.15
N LYS A 206 14.99 16.01 -6.11
CA LYS A 206 16.38 15.52 -5.94
C LYS A 206 17.13 16.16 -4.76
N ASP A 207 16.96 17.47 -4.56
CA ASP A 207 17.64 18.21 -3.50
C ASP A 207 16.92 18.15 -2.15
N MET A 208 15.70 17.56 -2.12
CA MET A 208 14.88 17.36 -0.93
C MET A 208 15.14 16.01 -0.26
N ILE A 209 15.66 15.05 -1.02
CA ILE A 209 15.85 13.66 -0.58
C ILE A 209 17.21 13.49 0.09
N VAL A 210 17.20 12.85 1.26
CA VAL A 210 18.40 12.45 2.00
C VAL A 210 18.84 11.06 1.54
N GLU A 211 17.89 10.10 1.50
CA GLU A 211 18.12 8.72 1.07
C GLU A 211 16.88 8.18 0.37
N GLN A 212 17.10 7.31 -0.61
CA GLN A 212 16.03 6.56 -1.26
C GLN A 212 16.45 5.11 -1.42
N LYS A 213 15.59 4.19 -0.97
CA LYS A 213 15.69 2.74 -1.23
C LYS A 213 14.51 2.30 -2.06
N ARG A 214 14.79 1.52 -3.11
CA ARG A 214 13.75 0.97 -3.99
C ARG A 214 13.98 -0.51 -4.17
N TYR A 215 12.91 -1.27 -3.98
CA TYR A 215 12.84 -2.70 -4.16
C TYR A 215 11.92 -3.02 -5.34
N GLU A 216 12.43 -3.73 -6.31
CA GLU A 216 11.65 -4.36 -7.38
C GLU A 216 11.24 -5.73 -6.88
N LEU A 217 9.93 -6.01 -6.90
CA LEU A 217 9.37 -7.09 -6.11
C LEU A 217 8.76 -8.18 -6.98
N GLN A 218 9.09 -9.42 -6.69
CA GLN A 218 8.38 -10.58 -7.18
C GLN A 218 7.10 -10.77 -6.36
N SER A 219 5.98 -10.86 -7.05
CA SER A 219 4.67 -11.09 -6.45
C SER A 219 4.49 -12.56 -6.06
N LEU A 220 4.36 -12.87 -4.77
CA LEU A 220 3.96 -14.18 -4.29
C LEU A 220 2.44 -14.32 -4.32
N LYS A 221 1.74 -13.41 -3.62
CA LYS A 221 0.28 -13.36 -3.62
C LYS A 221 -0.21 -11.94 -3.39
N LEU A 222 -0.97 -11.40 -4.33
CA LEU A 222 -1.54 -10.07 -4.28
C LEU A 222 -3.06 -10.18 -4.38
N ILE A 223 -3.79 -9.78 -3.35
CA ILE A 223 -5.26 -9.74 -3.36
C ILE A 223 -5.73 -8.42 -2.74
N ASN A 224 -6.62 -7.72 -3.44
CA ASN A 224 -7.33 -6.56 -2.92
C ASN A 224 -8.81 -6.59 -3.29
N LYS A 225 -9.62 -5.76 -2.64
CA LYS A 225 -11.04 -5.59 -2.99
C LYS A 225 -11.22 -4.72 -4.22
N GLY A 226 -10.31 -3.77 -4.43
CA GLY A 226 -10.34 -2.79 -5.51
C GLY A 226 -11.32 -1.64 -5.27
N GLY A 227 -11.08 -0.52 -5.94
CA GLY A 227 -11.93 0.66 -5.90
C GLY A 227 -11.66 1.60 -4.72
N LEU A 228 -10.53 1.43 -4.01
CA LEU A 228 -10.11 2.40 -3.03
C LEU A 228 -9.67 3.70 -3.72
N ASP A 229 -10.22 4.81 -3.27
CA ASP A 229 -9.83 6.16 -3.67
C ASP A 229 -9.84 7.06 -2.44
N TYR A 230 -8.72 7.08 -1.73
CA TYR A 230 -8.54 7.87 -0.52
C TYR A 230 -7.45 8.91 -0.74
N LYS A 231 -7.74 10.13 -0.32
CA LYS A 231 -6.79 11.24 -0.25
C LYS A 231 -6.97 11.97 1.07
N LYS A 232 -5.89 12.08 1.85
CA LYS A 232 -5.92 12.84 3.09
C LYS A 232 -6.12 14.33 2.75
N LEU A 233 -7.24 14.86 3.22
CA LEU A 233 -7.48 16.29 3.24
C LEU A 233 -6.72 16.86 4.46
N TYR A 234 -6.08 18.00 4.30
CA TYR A 234 -5.27 18.69 5.33
C TYR A 234 -5.99 18.93 6.64
#